data_6dcff6d7c96923a050684d0d5fb6532e
#
_entry.id   6dcff6d7c96923a050684d0d5fb6532e
#
_cell.length_a   1.000
_cell.length_b   1.000
_cell.length_c   1.000
_cell.angle_alpha   90.00
_cell.angle_beta   90.00
_cell.angle_gamma   90.00
#
_symmetry.space_group_name_H-M   'P 1'
#
loop_
_entity.id
_entity.type
_entity.pdbx_description
1 polymer ?
#
loop_
_entity_poly.entity_id
_entity_poly.type
_entity_poly.pdbx_seq_one_letter_code
_entity_poly.pdbx_strand_id
1 'polypeptide(L)'
;MLKLTVLLLLNSRGTVMEIMIKKRDGHFEPLSVEKTKRMIAFACLGLDSCDPLELEMDAKLQFVDGMTTKEIQKTLVQTAIEKVISKKDDGFGNQVNKMNQDWQFVAARLFLFDLYKEAAITRRYKAFGYGNFPNLVHMLVEEKKYADFFVTEYTADELQELGDYIKPKRDYLFNYEGLKLLADRYLVKGFNKEIYELPQERFMAIAMHLALVEGENKVEYAKKFYDLMSQLKMTTATPTLANAGTPFHQLSSCFISGVDDNLWSIYDVNSKFSRVSKHGGALGIYLGKVRALNSDIRGFKNSSGGVIPWIRLYNDTAVAVDQLGKRKGGATVTLDIWHKDFYEFVELRTNNGDDRRKAHDIFPAISVPNIFMERMIARENFTLFDPHEILAVKGYALEDYYDTDDNKEFTKRYLECEQDPNLHGIEVPALDMMKKIMRSAVETGTPFIFFRDTVNAANPNKHAG
;
A
#
# COMPACT_ATOMS: atom_id res chain seq x y z
N MET A 1 22.37 -48.44 -6.70
CA MET A 1 23.64 -47.82 -7.15
C MET A 1 23.36 -46.99 -8.39
N LEU A 2 22.92 -45.76 -8.25
CA LEU A 2 22.84 -44.79 -9.34
C LEU A 2 23.96 -43.78 -9.14
N LYS A 3 24.88 -43.75 -10.10
CA LYS A 3 26.01 -42.81 -10.11
C LYS A 3 25.52 -41.37 -10.17
N LEU A 4 25.91 -40.61 -9.16
CA LEU A 4 25.80 -39.15 -9.17
C LEU A 4 26.56 -38.61 -10.39
N THR A 5 25.82 -38.10 -11.36
CA THR A 5 26.42 -37.34 -12.46
C THR A 5 26.64 -35.92 -11.94
N VAL A 6 27.83 -35.68 -11.43
CA VAL A 6 28.35 -34.30 -11.22
C VAL A 6 28.44 -33.70 -12.62
N LEU A 7 27.72 -32.60 -12.87
CA LEU A 7 27.90 -31.82 -14.09
C LEU A 7 29.27 -31.13 -14.02
N LEU A 8 30.26 -31.85 -14.57
CA LEU A 8 31.63 -31.40 -14.71
C LEU A 8 31.70 -30.62 -16.03
N LEU A 9 31.88 -29.29 -15.95
CA LEU A 9 32.33 -28.55 -17.10
C LEU A 9 33.75 -29.02 -17.42
N LEU A 10 33.89 -29.85 -18.44
CA LEU A 10 35.20 -30.26 -18.98
C LEU A 10 35.74 -29.11 -19.80
N ASN A 11 36.94 -28.63 -19.46
CA ASN A 11 37.68 -27.77 -20.37
C ASN A 11 38.19 -28.56 -21.55
N SER A 12 38.74 -27.89 -22.56
CA SER A 12 39.33 -28.50 -23.76
C SER A 12 40.45 -29.55 -23.50
N ARG A 13 40.83 -29.81 -22.25
CA ARG A 13 41.84 -30.78 -21.79
C ARG A 13 41.25 -31.88 -20.89
N GLY A 14 39.89 -31.99 -20.74
CA GLY A 14 39.27 -33.06 -19.95
C GLY A 14 39.42 -32.93 -18.42
N THR A 15 39.84 -31.81 -17.89
CA THR A 15 39.97 -31.58 -16.44
C THR A 15 38.67 -31.00 -15.86
N VAL A 16 38.26 -31.53 -14.69
CA VAL A 16 37.13 -31.04 -13.92
C VAL A 16 37.41 -29.63 -13.47
N MET A 17 36.66 -28.63 -13.98
CA MET A 17 36.72 -27.29 -13.44
C MET A 17 35.82 -27.18 -12.20
N GLU A 18 36.42 -26.95 -11.03
CA GLU A 18 35.69 -26.56 -9.83
C GLU A 18 35.21 -25.10 -10.01
N ILE A 19 33.91 -24.87 -9.84
CA ILE A 19 33.36 -23.50 -9.84
C ILE A 19 33.86 -22.78 -8.59
N MET A 20 34.65 -21.72 -8.78
CA MET A 20 35.10 -20.86 -7.71
C MET A 20 34.04 -19.77 -7.41
N ILE A 21 33.75 -19.51 -6.16
CA ILE A 21 32.79 -18.52 -5.72
C ILE A 21 33.46 -17.44 -4.87
N LYS A 22 32.99 -16.19 -5.03
CA LYS A 22 33.45 -15.08 -4.22
C LYS A 22 32.58 -14.96 -2.98
N LYS A 23 33.21 -15.01 -1.82
CA LYS A 23 32.55 -14.82 -0.51
C LYS A 23 32.28 -13.34 -0.24
N ARG A 24 31.45 -13.06 0.77
CA ARG A 24 31.09 -11.68 1.15
C ARG A 24 32.25 -10.86 1.69
N ASP A 25 33.28 -11.51 2.26
CA ASP A 25 34.54 -10.90 2.70
C ASP A 25 35.56 -10.71 1.56
N GLY A 26 35.22 -11.13 0.34
CA GLY A 26 36.01 -10.94 -0.87
C GLY A 26 36.91 -12.08 -1.25
N HIS A 27 37.16 -13.10 -0.39
CA HIS A 27 37.97 -14.24 -0.77
C HIS A 27 37.24 -15.23 -1.70
N PHE A 28 37.99 -16.04 -2.41
CA PHE A 28 37.48 -17.09 -3.30
C PHE A 28 37.62 -18.48 -2.66
N GLU A 29 36.57 -19.29 -2.74
CA GLU A 29 36.59 -20.70 -2.37
C GLU A 29 35.84 -21.55 -3.39
N PRO A 30 36.07 -22.87 -3.48
CA PRO A 30 35.26 -23.77 -4.29
C PRO A 30 33.79 -23.78 -3.85
N LEU A 31 32.87 -23.86 -4.81
CA LEU A 31 31.44 -23.97 -4.53
C LEU A 31 31.14 -25.25 -3.73
N SER A 32 30.72 -25.13 -2.49
CA SER A 32 30.30 -26.28 -1.68
C SER A 32 28.91 -26.74 -2.06
N VAL A 33 28.84 -27.78 -2.86
CA VAL A 33 27.58 -28.43 -3.25
C VAL A 33 26.80 -28.88 -2.02
N GLU A 34 27.48 -29.40 -0.99
CA GLU A 34 26.86 -29.88 0.23
C GLU A 34 26.19 -28.77 1.04
N LYS A 35 26.81 -27.57 1.13
CA LYS A 35 26.19 -26.41 1.77
C LYS A 35 24.93 -25.94 1.03
N THR A 36 24.98 -25.95 -0.31
CA THR A 36 23.83 -25.59 -1.16
C THR A 36 22.68 -26.59 -0.99
N LYS A 37 22.97 -27.89 -1.01
CA LYS A 37 21.97 -28.96 -0.77
C LYS A 37 21.27 -28.80 0.58
N ARG A 38 22.04 -28.60 1.66
CA ARG A 38 21.47 -28.40 3.01
C ARG A 38 20.57 -27.18 3.07
N MET A 39 20.95 -26.09 2.43
CA MET A 39 20.14 -24.87 2.40
C MET A 39 18.83 -25.09 1.64
N ILE A 40 18.86 -25.75 0.49
CA ILE A 40 17.66 -26.10 -0.30
C ILE A 40 16.76 -27.06 0.49
N ALA A 41 17.32 -28.13 1.04
CA ALA A 41 16.56 -29.09 1.83
C ALA A 41 15.86 -28.45 3.03
N PHE A 42 16.55 -27.52 3.72
CA PHE A 42 15.93 -26.76 4.81
C PHE A 42 14.82 -25.82 4.33
N ALA A 43 14.98 -25.19 3.17
CA ALA A 43 13.95 -24.33 2.60
C ALA A 43 12.68 -25.10 2.20
N CYS A 44 12.83 -26.36 1.77
CA CYS A 44 11.70 -27.25 1.41
C CYS A 44 11.09 -27.99 2.61
N LEU A 45 11.68 -27.91 3.80
CA LEU A 45 11.25 -28.69 4.97
C LEU A 45 9.76 -28.44 5.30
N GLY A 46 8.96 -29.53 5.32
CA GLY A 46 7.52 -29.48 5.59
C GLY A 46 6.67 -28.94 4.43
N LEU A 47 7.23 -28.89 3.22
CA LEU A 47 6.53 -28.55 1.97
C LEU A 47 6.63 -29.74 1.02
N ASP A 48 5.80 -30.75 1.26
CA ASP A 48 5.89 -32.05 0.60
C ASP A 48 5.67 -32.01 -0.92
N SER A 49 5.07 -30.95 -1.41
CA SER A 49 4.87 -30.68 -2.84
C SER A 49 6.11 -30.13 -3.56
N CYS A 50 7.19 -29.81 -2.83
CA CYS A 50 8.40 -29.19 -3.34
C CYS A 50 9.60 -30.17 -3.22
N ASP A 51 10.07 -30.71 -4.35
CA ASP A 51 11.24 -31.59 -4.36
C ASP A 51 12.53 -30.76 -4.32
N PRO A 52 13.36 -30.90 -3.26
CA PRO A 52 14.67 -30.25 -3.18
C PRO A 52 15.61 -30.56 -4.34
N LEU A 53 15.54 -31.78 -4.89
CA LEU A 53 16.39 -32.19 -5.98
C LEU A 53 16.07 -31.47 -7.28
N GLU A 54 14.78 -31.25 -7.55
CA GLU A 54 14.30 -30.47 -8.70
C GLU A 54 14.86 -29.05 -8.69
N LEU A 55 14.80 -28.38 -7.54
CA LEU A 55 15.36 -27.02 -7.39
C LEU A 55 16.89 -27.02 -7.53
N GLU A 56 17.58 -28.01 -6.94
CA GLU A 56 19.03 -28.15 -7.02
C GLU A 56 19.51 -28.27 -8.46
N MET A 57 18.87 -29.15 -9.24
CA MET A 57 19.25 -29.38 -10.63
C MET A 57 19.08 -28.15 -11.49
N ASP A 58 17.94 -27.50 -11.43
CA ASP A 58 17.64 -26.31 -12.27
C ASP A 58 18.49 -25.11 -11.89
N ALA A 59 18.74 -24.88 -10.60
CA ALA A 59 19.60 -23.79 -10.16
C ALA A 59 21.08 -23.99 -10.51
N LYS A 60 21.60 -25.25 -10.45
CA LYS A 60 23.00 -25.56 -10.79
C LYS A 60 23.33 -25.26 -12.24
N LEU A 61 22.38 -25.38 -13.16
CA LEU A 61 22.58 -25.08 -14.57
C LEU A 61 22.87 -23.57 -14.80
N GLN A 62 22.58 -22.72 -13.82
CA GLN A 62 22.75 -21.28 -13.87
C GLN A 62 24.01 -20.79 -13.14
N PHE A 63 24.73 -21.68 -12.40
CA PHE A 63 25.93 -21.26 -11.67
C PHE A 63 27.13 -21.16 -12.61
N VAL A 64 27.83 -20.03 -12.54
CA VAL A 64 29.04 -19.77 -13.31
C VAL A 64 30.23 -19.48 -12.41
N ASP A 65 31.43 -19.69 -12.92
CA ASP A 65 32.67 -19.38 -12.20
C ASP A 65 32.78 -17.90 -11.83
N GLY A 66 33.27 -17.61 -10.64
CA GLY A 66 33.39 -16.25 -10.12
C GLY A 66 32.13 -15.64 -9.50
N MET A 67 30.98 -16.35 -9.53
CA MET A 67 29.75 -15.85 -8.89
C MET A 67 29.96 -15.57 -7.40
N THR A 68 29.33 -14.52 -6.92
CA THR A 68 29.26 -14.23 -5.49
C THR A 68 28.25 -15.14 -4.78
N THR A 69 28.45 -15.37 -3.48
CA THR A 69 27.46 -16.12 -2.68
C THR A 69 26.08 -15.45 -2.65
N LYS A 70 26.01 -14.12 -2.87
CA LYS A 70 24.77 -13.37 -2.97
C LYS A 70 24.05 -13.65 -4.30
N GLU A 71 24.77 -13.72 -5.39
CA GLU A 71 24.23 -14.09 -6.71
C GLU A 71 23.71 -15.52 -6.71
N ILE A 72 24.45 -16.47 -6.13
CA ILE A 72 23.98 -17.86 -5.96
C ILE A 72 22.65 -17.88 -5.17
N GLN A 73 22.56 -17.15 -4.07
CA GLN A 73 21.34 -17.06 -3.27
C GLN A 73 20.18 -16.49 -4.10
N LYS A 74 20.44 -15.43 -4.86
CA LYS A 74 19.45 -14.81 -5.75
C LYS A 74 18.98 -15.76 -6.85
N THR A 75 19.90 -16.54 -7.44
CA THR A 75 19.56 -17.57 -8.45
C THR A 75 18.64 -18.63 -7.84
N LEU A 76 18.94 -19.13 -6.64
CA LEU A 76 18.09 -20.11 -5.96
C LEU A 76 16.67 -19.57 -5.69
N VAL A 77 16.57 -18.32 -5.23
CA VAL A 77 15.27 -17.64 -5.02
C VAL A 77 14.51 -17.54 -6.33
N GLN A 78 15.17 -17.06 -7.39
CA GLN A 78 14.55 -16.89 -8.70
C GLN A 78 14.07 -18.22 -9.30
N THR A 79 14.91 -19.27 -9.23
CA THR A 79 14.52 -20.60 -9.71
C THR A 79 13.31 -21.15 -8.93
N ALA A 80 13.24 -20.92 -7.62
CA ALA A 80 12.07 -21.31 -6.83
C ALA A 80 10.79 -20.55 -7.25
N ILE A 81 10.90 -19.26 -7.56
CA ILE A 81 9.76 -18.45 -8.06
C ILE A 81 9.27 -18.98 -9.41
N GLU A 82 10.17 -19.31 -10.32
CA GLU A 82 9.82 -19.82 -11.65
C GLU A 82 9.06 -21.16 -11.57
N LYS A 83 9.25 -21.92 -10.49
CA LYS A 83 8.52 -23.17 -10.23
C LYS A 83 7.08 -22.97 -9.72
N VAL A 84 6.69 -21.77 -9.30
CA VAL A 84 5.31 -21.48 -8.89
C VAL A 84 4.35 -21.75 -10.03
N ILE A 85 4.74 -21.39 -11.27
CA ILE A 85 3.99 -21.69 -12.49
C ILE A 85 4.93 -22.47 -13.43
N SER A 86 4.80 -23.78 -13.42
CA SER A 86 5.58 -24.66 -14.30
C SER A 86 4.72 -25.17 -15.44
N LYS A 87 5.33 -25.31 -16.64
CA LYS A 87 4.70 -26.01 -17.77
C LYS A 87 4.95 -27.51 -17.59
N LYS A 88 3.90 -28.32 -17.60
CA LYS A 88 4.00 -29.77 -17.62
C LYS A 88 3.27 -30.31 -18.84
N ASP A 89 3.83 -31.40 -19.40
CA ASP A 89 3.14 -32.19 -20.42
C ASP A 89 1.95 -32.90 -19.77
N ASP A 90 0.77 -32.83 -20.37
CA ASP A 90 -0.45 -33.48 -19.91
C ASP A 90 -0.51 -34.97 -20.23
N GLY A 91 0.57 -35.54 -20.81
CA GLY A 91 0.64 -36.90 -21.29
C GLY A 91 0.07 -37.11 -22.73
N PHE A 92 -0.45 -36.05 -23.31
CA PHE A 92 -0.94 -36.03 -24.69
C PHE A 92 -0.14 -35.07 -25.59
N GLY A 93 1.00 -34.58 -25.09
CA GLY A 93 1.88 -33.65 -25.80
C GLY A 93 1.50 -32.18 -25.70
N ASN A 94 0.48 -31.79 -24.89
CA ASN A 94 0.14 -30.42 -24.65
C ASN A 94 0.83 -29.89 -23.40
N GLN A 95 1.31 -28.65 -23.47
CA GLN A 95 1.91 -27.96 -22.33
C GLN A 95 0.81 -27.32 -21.49
N VAL A 96 0.58 -27.83 -20.27
CA VAL A 96 -0.41 -27.29 -19.32
C VAL A 96 0.31 -26.57 -18.18
N ASN A 97 -0.16 -25.39 -17.81
CA ASN A 97 0.36 -24.66 -16.65
C ASN A 97 -0.05 -25.40 -15.36
N LYS A 98 0.92 -25.90 -14.61
CA LYS A 98 0.72 -26.42 -13.26
C LYS A 98 1.16 -25.35 -12.26
N MET A 99 0.23 -24.91 -11.40
CA MET A 99 0.52 -23.99 -10.31
C MET A 99 0.84 -24.77 -9.03
N ASN A 100 1.96 -24.41 -8.38
CA ASN A 100 2.33 -24.91 -7.06
C ASN A 100 2.77 -23.75 -6.18
N GLN A 101 1.86 -23.26 -5.33
CA GLN A 101 2.07 -22.10 -4.46
C GLN A 101 3.11 -22.36 -3.36
N ASP A 102 3.41 -23.60 -2.99
CA ASP A 102 4.39 -23.92 -1.95
C ASP A 102 5.80 -23.44 -2.32
N TRP A 103 6.11 -23.34 -3.62
CA TRP A 103 7.38 -22.77 -4.07
C TRP A 103 7.57 -21.30 -3.68
N GLN A 104 6.50 -20.53 -3.43
CA GLN A 104 6.61 -19.19 -2.88
C GLN A 104 7.19 -19.20 -1.46
N PHE A 105 6.86 -20.20 -0.65
CA PHE A 105 7.42 -20.36 0.70
C PHE A 105 8.86 -20.81 0.65
N VAL A 106 9.24 -21.70 -0.30
CA VAL A 106 10.65 -22.06 -0.53
C VAL A 106 11.45 -20.81 -0.89
N ALA A 107 10.99 -20.02 -1.85
CA ALA A 107 11.62 -18.77 -2.25
C ALA A 107 11.75 -17.77 -1.09
N ALA A 108 10.70 -17.65 -0.26
CA ALA A 108 10.70 -16.80 0.94
C ALA A 108 11.79 -17.24 1.93
N ARG A 109 11.89 -18.54 2.23
CA ARG A 109 12.88 -19.06 3.18
C ARG A 109 14.31 -18.88 2.66
N LEU A 110 14.53 -19.08 1.37
CA LEU A 110 15.83 -18.81 0.74
C LEU A 110 16.19 -17.31 0.84
N PHE A 111 15.24 -16.42 0.58
CA PHE A 111 15.43 -14.98 0.71
C PHE A 111 15.66 -14.56 2.18
N LEU A 112 14.93 -15.17 3.11
CA LEU A 112 15.11 -14.94 4.55
C LEU A 112 16.53 -15.25 5.02
N PHE A 113 17.14 -16.32 4.50
CA PHE A 113 18.53 -16.67 4.83
C PHE A 113 19.52 -15.62 4.37
N ASP A 114 19.23 -14.90 3.28
CA ASP A 114 20.02 -13.76 2.84
C ASP A 114 19.87 -12.59 3.80
N LEU A 115 18.63 -12.26 4.21
CA LEU A 115 18.37 -11.21 5.20
C LEU A 115 19.08 -11.49 6.53
N TYR A 116 19.05 -12.72 7.03
CA TYR A 116 19.74 -13.10 8.26
C TYR A 116 21.25 -12.86 8.17
N LYS A 117 21.87 -13.22 7.04
CA LYS A 117 23.30 -12.99 6.83
C LYS A 117 23.63 -11.51 6.71
N GLU A 118 22.79 -10.74 6.00
CA GLU A 118 23.00 -9.30 5.88
C GLU A 118 22.88 -8.59 7.24
N ALA A 119 21.85 -8.88 8.03
CA ALA A 119 21.69 -8.33 9.37
C ALA A 119 22.87 -8.70 10.31
N ALA A 120 23.32 -9.97 10.26
CA ALA A 120 24.46 -10.41 11.07
C ALA A 120 25.76 -9.65 10.73
N ILE A 121 26.02 -9.39 9.44
CA ILE A 121 27.17 -8.62 8.99
C ILE A 121 27.04 -7.17 9.44
N THR A 122 25.91 -6.54 9.18
CA THR A 122 25.67 -5.13 9.53
C THR A 122 25.79 -4.89 11.04
N ARG A 123 25.24 -5.79 11.84
CA ARG A 123 25.23 -5.71 13.32
C ARG A 123 26.41 -6.42 13.99
N ARG A 124 27.32 -7.03 13.21
CA ARG A 124 28.56 -7.69 13.67
C ARG A 124 28.35 -8.81 14.70
N TYR A 125 27.29 -9.62 14.55
CA TYR A 125 27.11 -10.83 15.35
C TYR A 125 27.32 -12.11 14.54
N LYS A 126 27.65 -13.23 15.24
CA LYS A 126 28.04 -14.50 14.60
C LYS A 126 26.88 -15.51 14.43
N ALA A 127 25.77 -15.31 15.14
CA ALA A 127 24.64 -16.22 15.07
C ALA A 127 23.98 -16.20 13.66
N PHE A 128 23.50 -17.36 13.21
CA PHE A 128 22.62 -17.40 12.05
C PHE A 128 21.19 -17.15 12.51
N GLY A 129 20.53 -16.13 11.96
CA GLY A 129 19.19 -15.69 12.36
C GLY A 129 19.23 -14.41 13.16
N TYR A 130 18.49 -14.38 14.26
CA TYR A 130 18.31 -13.20 15.10
C TYR A 130 19.50 -12.97 16.04
N GLY A 131 19.91 -11.72 16.20
CA GLY A 131 20.85 -11.27 17.22
C GLY A 131 20.13 -10.89 18.52
N ASN A 132 20.86 -10.23 19.44
CA ASN A 132 20.28 -9.68 20.66
C ASN A 132 19.42 -8.45 20.34
N PHE A 133 18.15 -8.46 20.74
CA PHE A 133 17.19 -7.40 20.45
C PHE A 133 17.48 -6.10 21.23
N PRO A 134 17.77 -6.11 22.54
CA PRO A 134 18.22 -4.92 23.26
C PRO A 134 19.40 -4.19 22.58
N ASN A 135 20.42 -4.94 22.13
CA ASN A 135 21.55 -4.37 21.44
C ASN A 135 21.14 -3.69 20.11
N LEU A 136 20.18 -4.27 19.38
CA LEU A 136 19.62 -3.64 18.18
C LEU A 136 18.93 -2.33 18.53
N VAL A 137 18.09 -2.32 19.57
CA VAL A 137 17.37 -1.11 20.01
C VAL A 137 18.36 0.00 20.37
N HIS A 138 19.34 -0.27 21.21
CA HIS A 138 20.37 0.73 21.58
C HIS A 138 21.13 1.26 20.36
N MET A 139 21.56 0.38 19.46
CA MET A 139 22.26 0.78 18.24
C MET A 139 21.39 1.69 17.37
N LEU A 140 20.12 1.35 17.15
CA LEU A 140 19.24 2.13 16.28
C LEU A 140 18.80 3.45 16.92
N VAL A 141 18.71 3.54 18.24
CA VAL A 141 18.49 4.80 18.96
C VAL A 141 19.73 5.71 18.83
N GLU A 142 20.93 5.18 19.04
CA GLU A 142 22.18 5.92 18.88
C GLU A 142 22.34 6.46 17.44
N GLU A 143 21.99 5.67 16.43
CA GLU A 143 21.99 6.07 15.01
C GLU A 143 20.78 6.94 14.62
N LYS A 144 19.90 7.32 15.55
CA LYS A 144 18.68 8.11 15.33
C LYS A 144 17.74 7.52 14.28
N LYS A 145 17.72 6.20 14.19
CA LYS A 145 16.75 5.43 13.37
C LYS A 145 15.55 4.98 14.19
N TYR A 146 15.76 4.73 15.47
CA TYR A 146 14.70 4.56 16.46
C TYR A 146 14.55 5.84 17.29
N ALA A 147 13.34 6.05 17.80
CA ALA A 147 13.04 7.13 18.73
C ALA A 147 13.57 6.83 20.15
N ASP A 148 13.90 7.88 20.88
CA ASP A 148 14.53 7.78 22.20
C ASP A 148 13.63 7.08 23.23
N PHE A 149 12.31 7.10 23.05
CA PHE A 149 11.37 6.47 23.99
C PHE A 149 11.59 4.96 24.17
N PHE A 150 12.24 4.27 23.23
CA PHE A 150 12.59 2.87 23.44
C PHE A 150 13.55 2.64 24.61
N VAL A 151 14.38 3.62 24.91
CA VAL A 151 15.35 3.54 26.03
C VAL A 151 14.99 4.46 27.20
N THR A 152 14.03 5.36 27.07
CA THR A 152 13.55 6.22 28.16
C THR A 152 12.30 5.65 28.83
N GLU A 153 11.43 4.99 28.07
CA GLU A 153 10.15 4.44 28.55
C GLU A 153 10.19 2.94 28.84
N TYR A 154 11.17 2.21 28.29
CA TYR A 154 11.38 0.80 28.56
C TYR A 154 12.67 0.59 29.33
N THR A 155 12.62 -0.17 30.44
CA THR A 155 13.81 -0.57 31.20
C THR A 155 14.62 -1.62 30.45
N ALA A 156 15.87 -1.85 30.87
CA ALA A 156 16.72 -2.88 30.29
C ALA A 156 16.11 -4.30 30.46
N ASP A 157 15.45 -4.56 31.57
CA ASP A 157 14.80 -5.85 31.85
C ASP A 157 13.58 -6.04 30.95
N GLU A 158 12.76 -5.00 30.74
CA GLU A 158 11.61 -5.03 29.83
C GLU A 158 12.05 -5.25 28.37
N LEU A 159 13.14 -4.60 27.95
CA LEU A 159 13.71 -4.81 26.61
C LEU A 159 14.21 -6.25 26.42
N GLN A 160 14.85 -6.83 27.46
CA GLN A 160 15.30 -8.20 27.43
C GLN A 160 14.12 -9.17 27.38
N GLU A 161 13.10 -8.95 28.22
CA GLU A 161 11.88 -9.76 28.25
C GLU A 161 11.15 -9.77 26.89
N LEU A 162 11.01 -8.61 26.23
CA LEU A 162 10.40 -8.49 24.92
C LEU A 162 11.27 -9.11 23.82
N GLY A 163 12.60 -8.98 23.94
CA GLY A 163 13.54 -9.64 23.05
C GLY A 163 13.45 -11.17 23.11
N ASP A 164 13.37 -11.74 24.30
CA ASP A 164 13.22 -13.19 24.53
C ASP A 164 11.85 -13.71 24.09
N TYR A 165 10.86 -12.82 24.03
CA TYR A 165 9.52 -13.14 23.54
C TYR A 165 9.44 -13.26 22.01
N ILE A 166 10.38 -12.71 21.26
CA ILE A 166 10.43 -12.80 19.79
C ILE A 166 10.45 -14.26 19.33
N LYS A 167 9.66 -14.59 18.32
CA LYS A 167 9.49 -15.95 17.78
C LYS A 167 9.99 -16.04 16.32
N PRO A 168 11.29 -16.27 16.08
CA PRO A 168 11.88 -16.31 14.72
C PRO A 168 11.18 -17.28 13.77
N LYS A 169 10.64 -18.39 14.28
CA LYS A 169 9.93 -19.38 13.45
C LYS A 169 8.71 -18.81 12.72
N ARG A 170 8.16 -17.67 13.18
CA ARG A 170 7.04 -17.00 12.50
C ARG A 170 7.42 -16.37 11.18
N ASP A 171 8.71 -16.20 10.89
CA ASP A 171 9.19 -15.76 9.57
C ASP A 171 8.85 -16.78 8.46
N TYR A 172 8.65 -18.03 8.80
CA TYR A 172 8.26 -19.08 7.84
C TYR A 172 6.78 -19.02 7.42
N LEU A 173 6.00 -18.13 8.04
CA LEU A 173 4.62 -17.85 7.61
C LEU A 173 4.54 -16.98 6.36
N PHE A 174 5.62 -16.26 6.02
CA PHE A 174 5.63 -15.40 4.84
C PHE A 174 5.78 -16.21 3.56
N ASN A 175 5.01 -15.82 2.54
CA ASN A 175 5.36 -16.09 1.15
C ASN A 175 6.45 -15.11 0.68
N TYR A 176 7.02 -15.35 -0.50
CA TYR A 176 8.11 -14.53 -1.01
C TYR A 176 7.72 -13.05 -1.21
N GLU A 177 6.56 -12.80 -1.81
CA GLU A 177 6.11 -11.43 -2.11
C GLU A 177 5.90 -10.62 -0.84
N GLY A 178 5.25 -11.21 0.18
CA GLY A 178 5.04 -10.56 1.47
C GLY A 178 6.34 -10.25 2.20
N LEU A 179 7.27 -11.21 2.25
CA LEU A 179 8.57 -11.01 2.87
C LEU A 179 9.42 -9.99 2.12
N LYS A 180 9.43 -10.05 0.79
CA LYS A 180 10.15 -9.12 -0.07
C LYS A 180 9.62 -7.70 0.08
N LEU A 181 8.29 -7.53 0.12
CA LEU A 181 7.65 -6.24 0.35
C LEU A 181 8.02 -5.67 1.72
N LEU A 182 7.96 -6.49 2.79
CA LEU A 182 8.36 -6.10 4.14
C LEU A 182 9.83 -5.65 4.16
N ALA A 183 10.72 -6.45 3.58
CA ALA A 183 12.14 -6.16 3.54
C ALA A 183 12.47 -4.91 2.71
N ASP A 184 11.82 -4.71 1.57
CA ASP A 184 12.14 -3.59 0.68
C ASP A 184 11.64 -2.25 1.23
N ARG A 185 10.45 -2.23 1.86
CA ARG A 185 9.76 -0.99 2.20
C ARG A 185 9.73 -0.64 3.68
N TYR A 186 9.75 -1.63 4.58
CA TYR A 186 9.36 -1.41 5.98
C TYR A 186 10.44 -1.71 7.02
N LEU A 187 11.37 -2.64 6.75
CA LEU A 187 12.49 -2.87 7.66
C LEU A 187 13.39 -1.63 7.72
N VAL A 188 13.86 -1.28 8.91
CA VAL A 188 14.80 -0.17 9.08
C VAL A 188 16.15 -0.53 8.45
N LYS A 189 16.64 0.38 7.63
CA LYS A 189 17.87 0.23 6.84
C LYS A 189 18.84 1.37 7.10
N GLY A 190 20.11 1.10 6.83
CA GLY A 190 21.16 2.10 6.74
C GLY A 190 21.04 3.01 5.50
N PHE A 191 21.88 4.02 5.43
CA PHE A 191 21.91 4.97 4.30
C PHE A 191 22.30 4.32 2.97
N ASN A 192 23.12 3.25 3.00
CA ASN A 192 23.47 2.45 1.82
C ASN A 192 22.56 1.23 1.65
N LYS A 193 21.39 1.23 2.28
CA LYS A 193 20.36 0.17 2.27
C LYS A 193 20.78 -1.12 3.00
N GLU A 194 21.73 -1.06 3.91
CA GLU A 194 22.09 -2.18 4.79
C GLU A 194 20.90 -2.57 5.66
N ILE A 195 20.69 -3.86 5.83
CA ILE A 195 19.61 -4.40 6.66
C ILE A 195 20.06 -4.39 8.13
N TYR A 196 19.30 -3.69 8.97
CA TYR A 196 19.46 -3.70 10.43
C TYR A 196 18.45 -4.61 11.08
N GLU A 197 17.17 -4.42 10.76
CA GLU A 197 16.06 -5.17 11.34
C GLU A 197 15.76 -6.46 10.56
N LEU A 198 15.26 -7.44 11.29
CA LEU A 198 14.62 -8.64 10.77
C LEU A 198 13.09 -8.55 11.01
N PRO A 199 12.26 -9.35 10.30
CA PRO A 199 10.81 -9.20 10.31
C PRO A 199 10.18 -9.18 11.71
N GLN A 200 10.58 -10.10 12.59
CA GLN A 200 10.00 -10.19 13.94
C GLN A 200 10.46 -9.05 14.85
N GLU A 201 11.66 -8.50 14.64
CA GLU A 201 12.15 -7.33 15.35
C GLU A 201 11.35 -6.09 14.96
N ARG A 202 11.01 -5.94 13.66
CA ARG A 202 10.14 -4.86 13.19
C ARG A 202 8.76 -4.93 13.84
N PHE A 203 8.14 -6.11 13.89
CA PHE A 203 6.84 -6.29 14.54
C PHE A 203 6.90 -6.00 16.03
N MET A 204 7.98 -6.40 16.71
CA MET A 204 8.15 -6.08 18.13
C MET A 204 8.32 -4.56 18.35
N ALA A 205 9.11 -3.88 17.53
CA ALA A 205 9.29 -2.44 17.62
C ALA A 205 7.96 -1.66 17.40
N ILE A 206 7.15 -2.11 16.44
CA ILE A 206 5.80 -1.54 16.22
C ILE A 206 4.92 -1.78 17.46
N ALA A 207 4.90 -3.00 17.97
CA ALA A 207 4.10 -3.38 19.12
C ALA A 207 4.47 -2.58 20.37
N MET A 208 5.76 -2.40 20.62
CA MET A 208 6.27 -1.58 21.72
C MET A 208 5.82 -0.12 21.59
N HIS A 209 5.90 0.47 20.39
CA HIS A 209 5.43 1.84 20.18
C HIS A 209 3.93 1.98 20.47
N LEU A 210 3.11 1.08 19.93
CA LEU A 210 1.66 1.12 20.13
C LEU A 210 1.27 0.91 21.59
N ALA A 211 2.05 0.14 22.34
CA ALA A 211 1.78 -0.18 23.74
C ALA A 211 2.21 0.92 24.72
N LEU A 212 2.91 1.97 24.30
CA LEU A 212 3.37 3.05 25.21
C LEU A 212 2.23 3.69 26.02
N VAL A 213 1.05 3.83 25.40
CA VAL A 213 -0.12 4.47 26.03
C VAL A 213 -0.77 3.59 27.12
N GLU A 214 -0.38 2.33 27.24
CA GLU A 214 -0.92 1.37 28.21
C GLU A 214 -0.23 1.45 29.60
N GLY A 215 0.74 2.37 29.76
CA GLY A 215 1.41 2.65 31.04
C GLY A 215 2.09 1.41 31.61
N GLU A 216 1.71 1.00 32.84
CA GLU A 216 2.29 -0.16 33.50
C GLU A 216 2.04 -1.49 32.77
N ASN A 217 1.01 -1.57 31.95
CA ASN A 217 0.67 -2.77 31.18
C ASN A 217 1.37 -2.83 29.83
N LYS A 218 2.25 -1.88 29.48
CA LYS A 218 2.86 -1.75 28.14
C LYS A 218 3.56 -3.02 27.64
N VAL A 219 4.23 -3.77 28.53
CA VAL A 219 4.92 -5.01 28.17
C VAL A 219 3.93 -6.10 27.77
N GLU A 220 2.84 -6.25 28.53
CA GLU A 220 1.79 -7.23 28.23
C GLU A 220 1.10 -6.90 26.90
N TYR A 221 0.73 -5.63 26.68
CA TYR A 221 0.11 -5.21 25.43
C TYR A 221 1.07 -5.27 24.24
N ALA A 222 2.35 -4.96 24.42
CA ALA A 222 3.35 -5.17 23.37
C ALA A 222 3.40 -6.63 22.91
N LYS A 223 3.36 -7.59 23.81
CA LYS A 223 3.29 -9.03 23.49
C LYS A 223 2.01 -9.37 22.73
N LYS A 224 0.85 -8.84 23.16
CA LYS A 224 -0.45 -9.06 22.49
C LYS A 224 -0.43 -8.50 21.05
N PHE A 225 0.03 -7.26 20.87
CA PHE A 225 0.11 -6.62 19.55
C PHE A 225 1.12 -7.33 18.64
N TYR A 226 2.28 -7.73 19.20
CA TYR A 226 3.26 -8.53 18.49
C TYR A 226 2.67 -9.86 18.00
N ASP A 227 1.94 -10.57 18.84
CA ASP A 227 1.33 -11.85 18.50
C ASP A 227 0.33 -11.73 17.34
N LEU A 228 -0.49 -10.69 17.33
CA LEU A 228 -1.45 -10.44 16.24
C LEU A 228 -0.75 -10.18 14.90
N MET A 229 0.27 -9.33 14.90
CA MET A 229 1.00 -8.98 13.68
C MET A 229 1.91 -10.10 13.20
N SER A 230 2.70 -10.68 14.12
CA SER A 230 3.71 -11.69 13.77
C SER A 230 3.11 -13.04 13.34
N GLN A 231 1.89 -13.35 13.78
CA GLN A 231 1.11 -14.50 13.31
C GLN A 231 0.31 -14.21 12.02
N LEU A 232 0.49 -13.04 11.42
CA LEU A 232 -0.23 -12.57 10.22
C LEU A 232 -1.76 -12.57 10.36
N LYS A 233 -2.27 -12.45 11.60
CA LYS A 233 -3.71 -12.31 11.88
C LYS A 233 -4.21 -10.91 11.60
N MET A 234 -3.33 -9.93 11.67
CA MET A 234 -3.58 -8.53 11.39
C MET A 234 -2.37 -7.91 10.71
N THR A 235 -2.60 -7.02 9.76
CA THR A 235 -1.57 -6.13 9.22
C THR A 235 -1.93 -4.69 9.55
N THR A 236 -0.93 -3.88 9.83
CA THR A 236 -1.10 -2.44 10.05
C THR A 236 -0.95 -1.67 8.75
N ALA A 237 -1.43 -0.41 8.74
CA ALA A 237 -1.28 0.46 7.58
C ALA A 237 0.20 0.78 7.29
N THR A 238 0.49 1.17 6.03
CA THR A 238 1.84 1.55 5.58
C THR A 238 2.56 2.52 6.51
N PRO A 239 1.95 3.64 7.00
CA PRO A 239 2.65 4.54 7.91
C PRO A 239 3.01 3.89 9.24
N THR A 240 2.14 3.04 9.79
CA THR A 240 2.43 2.29 11.02
C THR A 240 3.59 1.31 10.80
N LEU A 241 3.56 0.51 9.72
CA LEU A 241 4.65 -0.40 9.38
C LEU A 241 5.98 0.32 9.15
N ALA A 242 5.96 1.52 8.56
CA ALA A 242 7.17 2.26 8.20
C ALA A 242 7.72 3.13 9.33
N ASN A 243 6.84 3.79 10.11
CA ASN A 243 7.20 4.89 10.99
C ASN A 243 7.09 4.58 12.48
N ALA A 244 6.33 3.53 12.89
CA ALA A 244 6.25 3.20 14.30
C ALA A 244 7.65 2.90 14.86
N GLY A 245 7.95 3.49 15.99
CA GLY A 245 9.26 3.37 16.63
C GLY A 245 10.37 4.25 16.05
N THR A 246 10.13 4.98 14.96
CA THR A 246 11.11 5.92 14.40
C THR A 246 10.91 7.33 14.98
N PRO A 247 11.89 8.25 14.84
CA PRO A 247 11.72 9.65 15.23
C PRO A 247 10.57 10.37 14.50
N PHE A 248 10.15 9.88 13.33
CA PHE A 248 9.07 10.43 12.51
C PHE A 248 7.81 9.54 12.59
N HIS A 249 7.29 9.34 13.78
CA HIS A 249 6.23 8.38 14.09
C HIS A 249 4.80 8.86 13.77
N GLN A 250 4.58 9.41 12.59
CA GLN A 250 3.24 9.63 12.06
C GLN A 250 2.66 8.29 11.57
N LEU A 251 1.57 7.79 12.20
CA LEU A 251 1.05 6.44 12.01
C LEU A 251 -0.24 6.37 11.19
N SER A 252 -0.95 7.50 11.01
CA SER A 252 -2.21 7.54 10.27
C SER A 252 -1.99 7.50 8.76
N SER A 253 -2.76 6.68 8.06
CA SER A 253 -2.67 6.55 6.60
C SER A 253 -3.66 7.43 5.85
N CYS A 254 -4.81 7.74 6.45
CA CYS A 254 -5.92 8.38 5.78
C CYS A 254 -6.36 9.64 6.53
N PHE A 255 -6.49 10.72 5.79
CA PHE A 255 -6.97 12.02 6.26
C PHE A 255 -8.07 12.51 5.33
N ILE A 256 -8.99 13.32 5.83
CA ILE A 256 -10.06 13.94 5.05
C ILE A 256 -10.06 15.45 5.26
N SER A 257 -10.45 16.19 4.22
CA SER A 257 -10.63 17.64 4.29
C SER A 257 -11.71 18.09 3.31
N GLY A 258 -12.59 18.99 3.75
CA GLY A 258 -13.48 19.73 2.87
C GLY A 258 -12.79 20.96 2.30
N VAL A 259 -13.24 21.41 1.14
CA VAL A 259 -12.80 22.63 0.48
C VAL A 259 -13.99 23.58 0.40
N ASP A 260 -13.86 24.76 0.97
CA ASP A 260 -14.86 25.82 0.81
C ASP A 260 -14.66 26.54 -0.52
N ASP A 261 -15.72 27.17 -1.03
CA ASP A 261 -15.74 27.88 -2.30
C ASP A 261 -14.99 29.23 -2.27
N ASN A 262 -13.69 29.15 -1.93
CA ASN A 262 -12.79 30.28 -1.96
C ASN A 262 -11.33 29.87 -2.18
N LEU A 263 -10.55 30.78 -2.76
CA LEU A 263 -9.16 30.53 -3.13
C LEU A 263 -8.27 30.09 -1.95
N TRP A 264 -8.48 30.68 -0.77
CA TRP A 264 -7.65 30.39 0.41
C TRP A 264 -7.88 28.98 0.91
N SER A 265 -9.13 28.50 0.99
CA SER A 265 -9.46 27.15 1.38
C SER A 265 -8.89 26.14 0.39
N ILE A 266 -9.00 26.39 -0.91
CA ILE A 266 -8.45 25.52 -1.96
C ILE A 266 -6.94 25.32 -1.81
N TYR A 267 -6.18 26.42 -1.62
CA TYR A 267 -4.72 26.35 -1.47
C TYR A 267 -4.28 25.85 -0.09
N ASP A 268 -5.03 26.14 0.98
CA ASP A 268 -4.77 25.59 2.31
C ASP A 268 -4.87 24.07 2.31
N VAL A 269 -5.93 23.53 1.70
CA VAL A 269 -6.08 22.08 1.55
C VAL A 269 -4.96 21.47 0.70
N ASN A 270 -4.50 22.16 -0.35
CA ASN A 270 -3.34 21.72 -1.13
C ASN A 270 -2.05 21.70 -0.28
N SER A 271 -1.84 22.72 0.55
CA SER A 271 -0.72 22.76 1.49
C SER A 271 -0.79 21.63 2.54
N LYS A 272 -1.98 21.39 3.10
CA LYS A 272 -2.23 20.24 4.00
C LYS A 272 -1.94 18.91 3.30
N PHE A 273 -2.40 18.74 2.07
CA PHE A 273 -2.15 17.55 1.26
C PHE A 273 -0.65 17.30 1.08
N SER A 274 0.14 18.29 0.72
CA SER A 274 1.58 18.14 0.55
C SER A 274 2.27 17.67 1.82
N ARG A 275 1.89 18.19 2.99
CA ARG A 275 2.42 17.79 4.30
C ARG A 275 2.02 16.36 4.66
N VAL A 276 0.74 16.01 4.48
CA VAL A 276 0.23 14.65 4.73
C VAL A 276 0.93 13.64 3.83
N SER A 277 1.07 13.92 2.53
CA SER A 277 1.75 13.08 1.57
C SER A 277 3.21 12.84 1.94
N LYS A 278 3.95 13.89 2.27
CA LYS A 278 5.36 13.81 2.71
C LYS A 278 5.56 12.83 3.88
N HIS A 279 4.58 12.69 4.78
CA HIS A 279 4.66 11.83 5.96
C HIS A 279 3.96 10.48 5.78
N GLY A 280 3.65 10.09 4.54
CA GLY A 280 3.13 8.77 4.22
C GLY A 280 1.61 8.61 4.29
N GLY A 281 0.87 9.71 4.53
CA GLY A 281 -0.59 9.72 4.50
C GLY A 281 -1.15 10.01 3.12
N ALA A 282 -2.44 9.72 2.91
CA ALA A 282 -3.22 10.13 1.76
C ALA A 282 -4.38 11.03 2.20
N LEU A 283 -4.83 11.94 1.34
CA LEU A 283 -5.90 12.86 1.65
C LEU A 283 -7.14 12.59 0.79
N GLY A 284 -8.29 12.43 1.45
CA GLY A 284 -9.60 12.52 0.81
C GLY A 284 -10.05 13.98 0.80
N ILE A 285 -10.31 14.53 -0.39
CA ILE A 285 -10.66 15.94 -0.61
C ILE A 285 -12.09 16.00 -1.10
N TYR A 286 -12.96 16.69 -0.37
CA TYR A 286 -14.34 16.91 -0.79
C TYR A 286 -14.46 18.28 -1.46
N LEU A 287 -14.96 18.31 -2.70
CA LEU A 287 -15.08 19.48 -3.56
C LEU A 287 -16.53 19.92 -3.82
N GLY A 288 -17.51 19.27 -3.19
CA GLY A 288 -18.94 19.53 -3.45
C GLY A 288 -19.40 20.96 -3.22
N LYS A 289 -18.67 21.74 -2.40
CA LYS A 289 -18.98 23.16 -2.14
C LYS A 289 -18.45 24.11 -3.21
N VAL A 290 -17.48 23.68 -4.02
CA VAL A 290 -16.83 24.54 -5.01
C VAL A 290 -17.75 24.77 -6.19
N ARG A 291 -17.94 26.04 -6.58
CA ARG A 291 -18.80 26.42 -7.68
C ARG A 291 -18.45 25.77 -9.01
N ALA A 292 -19.47 25.54 -9.81
CA ALA A 292 -19.35 24.89 -11.11
C ALA A 292 -18.70 25.78 -12.19
N LEU A 293 -18.36 25.15 -13.30
CA LEU A 293 -17.93 25.83 -14.52
C LEU A 293 -18.99 26.86 -14.95
N ASN A 294 -18.54 28.04 -15.37
CA ASN A 294 -19.38 29.18 -15.76
C ASN A 294 -20.25 29.77 -14.65
N SER A 295 -20.01 29.42 -13.39
CA SER A 295 -20.59 30.16 -12.26
C SER A 295 -20.05 31.58 -12.15
N ASP A 296 -20.78 32.46 -11.48
CA ASP A 296 -20.40 33.84 -11.32
C ASP A 296 -19.27 34.03 -10.29
N ILE A 297 -18.36 34.99 -10.55
CA ILE A 297 -17.32 35.38 -9.61
C ILE A 297 -17.41 36.92 -9.41
N ARG A 298 -17.70 37.35 -8.19
CA ARG A 298 -17.81 38.78 -7.83
C ARG A 298 -18.79 39.56 -8.75
N GLY A 299 -19.86 38.92 -9.21
CA GLY A 299 -20.82 39.50 -10.15
C GLY A 299 -20.44 39.45 -11.63
N PHE A 300 -19.23 38.96 -11.94
CA PHE A 300 -18.83 38.67 -13.32
C PHE A 300 -19.41 37.32 -13.73
N LYS A 301 -20.30 37.33 -14.71
CA LYS A 301 -20.95 36.12 -15.21
C LYS A 301 -19.99 35.21 -15.99
N ASN A 302 -20.24 33.91 -15.89
CA ASN A 302 -19.50 32.89 -16.64
C ASN A 302 -17.97 32.91 -16.42
N SER A 303 -17.52 33.23 -15.19
CA SER A 303 -16.11 33.50 -14.92
C SER A 303 -15.41 32.33 -14.21
N SER A 304 -16.16 31.37 -13.64
CA SER A 304 -15.60 30.21 -12.95
C SER A 304 -15.06 29.17 -13.92
N GLY A 305 -13.89 28.61 -13.61
CA GLY A 305 -13.32 27.45 -14.30
C GLY A 305 -13.85 26.11 -13.83
N GLY A 306 -14.76 26.09 -12.82
CA GLY A 306 -15.28 24.88 -12.18
C GLY A 306 -14.26 24.16 -11.32
N VAL A 307 -14.55 22.90 -10.99
CA VAL A 307 -13.70 22.08 -10.09
C VAL A 307 -12.45 21.51 -10.77
N ILE A 308 -12.46 21.31 -12.08
CA ILE A 308 -11.39 20.58 -12.80
C ILE A 308 -10.01 21.23 -12.67
N PRO A 309 -9.84 22.56 -12.82
CA PRO A 309 -8.53 23.20 -12.63
C PRO A 309 -7.93 22.97 -11.25
N TRP A 310 -8.77 22.95 -10.21
CA TRP A 310 -8.34 22.70 -8.84
C TRP A 310 -7.94 21.26 -8.60
N ILE A 311 -8.64 20.30 -9.21
CA ILE A 311 -8.27 18.88 -9.17
C ILE A 311 -6.90 18.67 -9.83
N ARG A 312 -6.60 19.39 -10.90
CA ARG A 312 -5.26 19.34 -11.52
C ARG A 312 -4.17 19.84 -10.59
N LEU A 313 -4.41 20.93 -9.85
CA LEU A 313 -3.47 21.39 -8.84
C LEU A 313 -3.13 20.28 -7.82
N TYR A 314 -4.15 19.57 -7.34
CA TYR A 314 -3.97 18.44 -6.44
C TYR A 314 -3.25 17.27 -7.12
N ASN A 315 -3.55 17.00 -8.39
CA ASN A 315 -2.85 15.97 -9.18
C ASN A 315 -1.35 16.25 -9.27
N ASP A 316 -0.97 17.47 -9.61
CA ASP A 316 0.42 17.87 -9.75
C ASP A 316 1.14 17.83 -8.39
N THR A 317 0.46 18.15 -7.32
CA THR A 317 0.96 17.99 -5.94
C THR A 317 1.17 16.51 -5.59
N ALA A 318 0.25 15.61 -5.97
CA ALA A 318 0.40 14.17 -5.76
C ALA A 318 1.63 13.60 -6.47
N VAL A 319 1.92 14.10 -7.66
CA VAL A 319 3.10 13.69 -8.45
C VAL A 319 4.39 14.28 -7.85
N ALA A 320 4.35 15.54 -7.40
CA ALA A 320 5.52 16.27 -6.89
C ALA A 320 5.96 15.79 -5.50
N VAL A 321 5.02 15.37 -4.65
CA VAL A 321 5.29 15.00 -3.24
C VAL A 321 4.93 13.54 -3.00
N ASP A 322 5.93 12.66 -3.13
CA ASP A 322 5.75 11.24 -2.85
C ASP A 322 5.72 10.92 -1.34
N GLN A 323 5.27 9.71 -1.02
CA GLN A 323 5.14 9.21 0.34
C GLN A 323 6.46 8.57 0.81
N LEU A 324 7.36 9.37 1.38
CA LEU A 324 8.65 8.92 1.96
C LEU A 324 9.58 8.20 0.96
N GLY A 325 9.44 8.43 -0.33
CA GLY A 325 10.15 7.66 -1.37
C GLY A 325 9.77 6.17 -1.44
N LYS A 326 8.72 5.76 -0.70
CA LYS A 326 8.27 4.36 -0.61
C LYS A 326 7.00 4.11 -1.42
N ARG A 327 6.19 5.14 -1.64
CA ARG A 327 4.92 5.08 -2.37
C ARG A 327 4.67 6.42 -3.06
N LYS A 328 4.03 6.42 -4.22
CA LYS A 328 3.58 7.66 -4.87
C LYS A 328 2.53 8.35 -3.99
N GLY A 329 2.53 9.68 -4.00
CA GLY A 329 1.48 10.49 -3.40
C GLY A 329 0.12 10.14 -4.00
N GLY A 330 -0.94 10.23 -3.21
CA GLY A 330 -2.28 9.90 -3.68
C GLY A 330 -3.34 10.68 -2.92
N ALA A 331 -4.35 11.14 -3.65
CA ALA A 331 -5.54 11.73 -3.06
C ALA A 331 -6.78 11.18 -3.74
N THR A 332 -7.86 11.05 -2.97
CA THR A 332 -9.20 10.85 -3.51
C THR A 332 -9.90 12.19 -3.53
N VAL A 333 -10.50 12.55 -4.65
CA VAL A 333 -11.38 13.72 -4.75
C VAL A 333 -12.82 13.27 -4.87
N THR A 334 -13.71 13.85 -4.06
CA THR A 334 -15.13 13.49 -4.04
C THR A 334 -15.97 14.68 -4.52
N LEU A 335 -16.89 14.41 -5.44
CA LEU A 335 -17.88 15.34 -5.94
C LEU A 335 -19.27 14.73 -5.86
N ASP A 336 -20.29 15.54 -5.59
CA ASP A 336 -21.67 15.08 -5.60
C ASP A 336 -22.17 14.86 -7.03
N ILE A 337 -22.99 13.81 -7.22
CA ILE A 337 -23.51 13.45 -8.56
C ILE A 337 -24.40 14.54 -9.14
N TRP A 338 -25.03 15.37 -8.32
CA TRP A 338 -25.89 16.49 -8.72
C TRP A 338 -25.11 17.77 -9.11
N HIS A 339 -23.77 17.78 -9.00
CA HIS A 339 -22.94 18.93 -9.38
C HIS A 339 -22.88 19.11 -10.89
N LYS A 340 -22.98 20.34 -11.41
CA LYS A 340 -22.93 20.64 -12.86
C LYS A 340 -21.67 20.14 -13.57
N ASP A 341 -20.53 20.06 -12.88
CA ASP A 341 -19.27 19.58 -13.45
C ASP A 341 -19.17 18.03 -13.49
N PHE A 342 -20.26 17.30 -13.18
CA PHE A 342 -20.30 15.85 -13.10
C PHE A 342 -19.68 15.16 -14.33
N TYR A 343 -20.04 15.57 -15.54
CA TYR A 343 -19.62 14.88 -16.75
C TYR A 343 -18.11 14.95 -17.00
N GLU A 344 -17.50 16.11 -16.77
CA GLU A 344 -16.04 16.26 -16.88
C GLU A 344 -15.32 15.55 -15.73
N PHE A 345 -15.88 15.58 -14.53
CA PHE A 345 -15.33 14.92 -13.36
C PHE A 345 -15.24 13.39 -13.53
N VAL A 346 -16.28 12.77 -14.09
CA VAL A 346 -16.27 11.31 -14.34
C VAL A 346 -15.22 10.91 -15.36
N GLU A 347 -14.86 11.81 -16.26
CA GLU A 347 -13.86 11.57 -17.33
C GLU A 347 -12.42 11.97 -16.95
N LEU A 348 -12.16 12.36 -15.73
CA LEU A 348 -10.83 12.83 -15.28
C LEU A 348 -9.67 11.90 -15.64
N ARG A 349 -9.89 10.59 -15.64
CA ARG A 349 -8.85 9.58 -15.88
C ARG A 349 -8.96 8.85 -17.21
N THR A 350 -9.95 9.15 -18.03
CA THR A 350 -10.09 8.55 -19.37
C THR A 350 -9.03 9.10 -20.32
N ASN A 351 -8.62 8.28 -21.30
CA ASN A 351 -7.54 8.62 -22.24
C ASN A 351 -8.01 9.47 -23.44
N ASN A 352 -9.24 9.96 -23.43
CA ASN A 352 -9.82 10.78 -24.49
C ASN A 352 -10.03 12.22 -24.01
N GLY A 353 -10.04 13.18 -24.92
CA GLY A 353 -10.27 14.59 -24.66
C GLY A 353 -9.02 15.43 -24.44
N ASP A 354 -9.17 16.64 -23.88
CA ASP A 354 -8.06 17.57 -23.63
C ASP A 354 -7.28 17.18 -22.37
N ASP A 355 -6.01 16.83 -22.51
CA ASP A 355 -5.12 16.46 -21.40
C ASP A 355 -5.01 17.54 -20.32
N ARG A 356 -5.24 18.81 -20.67
CA ARG A 356 -5.27 19.90 -19.68
C ARG A 356 -6.45 19.82 -18.73
N ARG A 357 -7.44 18.97 -19.01
CA ARG A 357 -8.61 18.71 -18.17
C ARG A 357 -8.60 17.30 -17.56
N LYS A 358 -7.44 16.62 -17.58
CA LYS A 358 -7.25 15.29 -17.01
C LYS A 358 -6.43 15.32 -15.72
N ALA A 359 -6.63 14.31 -14.87
CA ALA A 359 -5.94 14.12 -13.59
C ALA A 359 -5.75 12.61 -13.34
N HIS A 360 -4.69 12.03 -13.90
CA HIS A 360 -4.48 10.57 -13.92
C HIS A 360 -3.98 10.00 -12.59
N ASP A 361 -3.37 10.82 -11.73
CA ASP A 361 -2.79 10.39 -10.45
C ASP A 361 -3.73 10.64 -9.25
N ILE A 362 -4.92 11.20 -9.51
CA ILE A 362 -6.01 11.40 -8.55
C ILE A 362 -7.06 10.31 -8.71
N PHE A 363 -7.72 9.94 -7.61
CA PHE A 363 -8.78 8.93 -7.57
C PHE A 363 -10.14 9.62 -7.37
N PRO A 364 -10.94 9.83 -8.42
CA PRO A 364 -12.26 10.44 -8.31
C PRO A 364 -13.25 9.49 -7.62
N ALA A 365 -14.11 10.07 -6.78
CA ALA A 365 -15.24 9.43 -6.15
C ALA A 365 -16.51 10.25 -6.37
N ILE A 366 -17.64 9.60 -6.61
CA ILE A 366 -18.95 10.24 -6.76
C ILE A 366 -19.80 9.92 -5.54
N SER A 367 -20.30 10.98 -4.90
CA SER A 367 -21.27 10.92 -3.80
C SER A 367 -22.67 10.80 -4.40
N VAL A 368 -23.37 9.70 -4.11
CA VAL A 368 -24.65 9.34 -4.72
C VAL A 368 -25.74 9.26 -3.64
N PRO A 369 -26.75 10.14 -3.66
CA PRO A 369 -27.90 10.07 -2.77
C PRO A 369 -28.94 9.01 -3.24
N ASN A 370 -29.79 8.54 -2.34
CA ASN A 370 -30.80 7.53 -2.63
C ASN A 370 -31.78 7.95 -3.75
N ILE A 371 -32.22 9.20 -3.75
CA ILE A 371 -33.12 9.72 -4.79
C ILE A 371 -32.56 9.58 -6.22
N PHE A 372 -31.23 9.67 -6.40
CA PHE A 372 -30.64 9.41 -7.71
C PHE A 372 -30.84 7.96 -8.13
N MET A 373 -30.61 7.01 -7.22
CA MET A 373 -30.79 5.58 -7.50
C MET A 373 -32.26 5.25 -7.79
N GLU A 374 -33.18 5.85 -7.05
CA GLU A 374 -34.62 5.70 -7.27
C GLU A 374 -35.02 6.18 -8.67
N ARG A 375 -34.59 7.37 -9.08
CA ARG A 375 -34.85 7.92 -10.41
C ARG A 375 -34.18 7.14 -11.53
N MET A 376 -32.96 6.64 -11.29
CA MET A 376 -32.26 5.81 -12.26
C MET A 376 -33.02 4.51 -12.53
N ILE A 377 -33.57 3.87 -11.48
CA ILE A 377 -34.43 2.65 -11.60
C ILE A 377 -35.71 2.98 -12.32
N ALA A 378 -36.36 4.10 -11.97
CA ALA A 378 -37.60 4.57 -12.57
C ALA A 378 -37.42 5.13 -14.01
N ARG A 379 -36.16 5.29 -14.47
CA ARG A 379 -35.77 5.92 -15.76
C ARG A 379 -36.23 7.36 -15.90
N GLU A 380 -36.20 8.09 -14.79
CA GLU A 380 -36.53 9.49 -14.71
C GLU A 380 -35.30 10.38 -14.94
N ASN A 381 -35.57 11.69 -15.08
CA ASN A 381 -34.52 12.69 -15.15
C ASN A 381 -33.99 13.05 -13.76
N PHE A 382 -32.74 13.51 -13.72
CA PHE A 382 -32.08 14.03 -12.55
C PHE A 382 -31.46 15.39 -12.88
N THR A 383 -31.52 16.33 -11.96
CA THR A 383 -31.12 17.73 -12.22
C THR A 383 -29.76 18.02 -11.61
N LEU A 384 -28.86 18.57 -12.42
CA LEU A 384 -27.55 19.05 -11.99
C LEU A 384 -27.62 20.52 -11.61
N PHE A 385 -27.01 20.87 -10.49
CA PHE A 385 -26.98 22.24 -9.95
C PHE A 385 -25.58 22.77 -9.73
N ASP A 386 -25.46 24.08 -9.65
CA ASP A 386 -24.31 24.78 -9.12
C ASP A 386 -24.48 24.98 -7.60
N PRO A 387 -23.60 24.46 -6.73
CA PRO A 387 -23.73 24.62 -5.27
C PRO A 387 -23.70 26.09 -4.85
N HIS A 388 -22.94 26.94 -5.54
CA HIS A 388 -22.91 28.37 -5.28
C HIS A 388 -24.25 29.05 -5.54
N GLU A 389 -24.93 28.68 -6.63
CA GLU A 389 -26.24 29.22 -6.98
C GLU A 389 -27.30 28.79 -5.95
N ILE A 390 -27.28 27.51 -5.52
CA ILE A 390 -28.19 27.02 -4.47
C ILE A 390 -27.98 27.83 -3.18
N LEU A 391 -26.75 28.00 -2.72
CA LEU A 391 -26.46 28.74 -1.51
C LEU A 391 -26.94 30.22 -1.60
N ALA A 392 -26.74 30.83 -2.76
CA ALA A 392 -27.15 32.22 -2.98
C ALA A 392 -28.67 32.39 -3.01
N VAL A 393 -29.41 31.45 -3.61
CA VAL A 393 -30.87 31.55 -3.78
C VAL A 393 -31.62 30.99 -2.57
N LYS A 394 -31.18 29.83 -2.03
CA LYS A 394 -31.91 29.12 -0.96
C LYS A 394 -31.39 29.45 0.43
N GLY A 395 -30.18 30.03 0.57
CA GLY A 395 -29.57 30.35 1.86
C GLY A 395 -29.07 29.12 2.65
N TYR A 396 -29.02 27.93 2.01
CA TYR A 396 -28.42 26.70 2.58
C TYR A 396 -27.56 26.00 1.55
N ALA A 397 -26.62 25.19 2.02
CA ALA A 397 -25.79 24.32 1.22
C ALA A 397 -26.42 22.91 1.13
N LEU A 398 -26.75 22.45 -0.09
CA LEU A 398 -27.42 21.17 -0.28
C LEU A 398 -26.55 19.99 0.14
N GLU A 399 -25.25 20.14 0.01
CA GLU A 399 -24.23 19.16 0.39
C GLU A 399 -24.14 18.90 1.89
N ASP A 400 -24.71 19.74 2.74
CA ASP A 400 -24.72 19.54 4.20
C ASP A 400 -25.83 18.57 4.67
N TYR A 401 -26.71 18.14 3.76
CA TYR A 401 -27.84 17.27 4.08
C TYR A 401 -27.67 15.86 3.49
N TYR A 402 -28.26 14.88 4.16
CA TYR A 402 -28.36 13.49 3.71
C TYR A 402 -29.70 12.87 4.21
N ASP A 403 -30.11 11.80 3.58
CA ASP A 403 -31.32 11.08 3.97
C ASP A 403 -31.02 9.99 4.99
N THR A 404 -31.96 9.76 5.89
CA THR A 404 -32.03 8.61 6.79
C THR A 404 -33.38 7.90 6.59
N ASP A 405 -33.59 6.77 7.25
CA ASP A 405 -34.87 6.07 7.18
C ASP A 405 -36.05 6.94 7.67
N ASP A 406 -35.80 7.73 8.71
CA ASP A 406 -36.81 8.56 9.37
C ASP A 406 -36.86 10.00 8.85
N ASN A 407 -35.83 10.47 8.14
CA ASN A 407 -35.73 11.85 7.69
C ASN A 407 -35.18 11.93 6.27
N LYS A 408 -35.99 12.46 5.36
CA LYS A 408 -35.68 12.67 3.93
C LYS A 408 -35.28 14.12 3.63
N GLU A 409 -34.41 14.72 4.46
CA GLU A 409 -34.10 16.13 4.40
C GLU A 409 -33.34 16.52 3.11
N PHE A 410 -32.41 15.68 2.64
CA PHE A 410 -31.73 15.93 1.35
C PHE A 410 -32.74 15.86 0.20
N THR A 411 -33.50 14.77 0.11
CA THR A 411 -34.51 14.59 -0.96
C THR A 411 -35.49 15.75 -1.00
N LYS A 412 -36.00 16.16 0.16
CA LYS A 412 -36.94 17.31 0.24
C LYS A 412 -36.30 18.59 -0.33
N ARG A 413 -35.10 18.95 0.12
CA ARG A 413 -34.41 20.16 -0.34
C ARG A 413 -34.00 20.09 -1.80
N TYR A 414 -33.63 18.94 -2.27
CA TYR A 414 -33.31 18.72 -3.67
C TYR A 414 -34.53 18.95 -4.57
N LEU A 415 -35.70 18.42 -4.19
CA LEU A 415 -36.96 18.64 -4.89
C LEU A 415 -37.41 20.13 -4.83
N GLU A 416 -37.17 20.80 -3.70
CA GLU A 416 -37.41 22.26 -3.58
C GLU A 416 -36.50 23.07 -4.52
N CYS A 417 -35.26 22.58 -4.77
CA CYS A 417 -34.38 23.25 -5.75
C CYS A 417 -34.86 23.00 -7.19
N GLU A 418 -35.37 21.84 -7.54
CA GLU A 418 -35.93 21.57 -8.86
C GLU A 418 -37.16 22.40 -9.19
N GLN A 419 -37.95 22.77 -8.18
CA GLN A 419 -39.16 23.55 -8.36
C GLN A 419 -38.92 25.07 -8.35
N ASP A 420 -37.71 25.52 -8.00
CA ASP A 420 -37.41 26.95 -7.86
C ASP A 420 -37.00 27.54 -9.22
N PRO A 421 -37.79 28.49 -9.78
CA PRO A 421 -37.52 29.08 -11.08
C PRO A 421 -36.28 29.99 -11.11
N ASN A 422 -35.73 30.33 -9.94
CA ASN A 422 -34.50 31.13 -9.84
C ASN A 422 -33.22 30.29 -9.88
N LEU A 423 -33.33 28.95 -9.85
CA LEU A 423 -32.21 28.03 -10.01
C LEU A 423 -32.15 27.51 -11.45
N HIS A 424 -30.94 27.60 -12.04
CA HIS A 424 -30.70 27.17 -13.42
C HIS A 424 -30.18 25.72 -13.46
N GLY A 425 -31.02 24.78 -13.06
CA GLY A 425 -30.70 23.35 -13.12
C GLY A 425 -30.54 22.84 -14.56
N ILE A 426 -29.70 21.80 -14.72
CA ILE A 426 -29.57 21.06 -16.00
C ILE A 426 -30.20 19.68 -15.81
N GLU A 427 -31.32 19.44 -16.46
CA GLU A 427 -32.03 18.19 -16.39
C GLU A 427 -31.43 17.17 -17.36
N VAL A 428 -31.11 15.96 -16.88
CA VAL A 428 -30.49 14.88 -17.65
C VAL A 428 -31.05 13.54 -17.26
N PRO A 429 -31.14 12.53 -18.15
CA PRO A 429 -31.59 11.19 -17.79
C PRO A 429 -30.65 10.53 -16.77
N ALA A 430 -31.17 10.16 -15.61
CA ALA A 430 -30.36 9.50 -14.55
C ALA A 430 -29.67 8.22 -15.03
N LEU A 431 -30.35 7.45 -15.88
CA LEU A 431 -29.79 6.23 -16.47
C LEU A 431 -28.55 6.52 -17.34
N ASP A 432 -28.51 7.63 -18.08
CA ASP A 432 -27.36 7.98 -18.92
C ASP A 432 -26.18 8.46 -18.09
N MET A 433 -26.44 9.13 -16.97
CA MET A 433 -25.40 9.43 -15.97
C MET A 433 -24.76 8.15 -15.42
N MET A 434 -25.58 7.15 -15.04
CA MET A 434 -25.08 5.87 -14.54
C MET A 434 -24.26 5.14 -15.61
N LYS A 435 -24.72 5.10 -16.87
CA LYS A 435 -23.95 4.52 -17.99
C LYS A 435 -22.59 5.19 -18.15
N LYS A 436 -22.52 6.51 -17.96
CA LYS A 436 -21.27 7.28 -18.04
C LYS A 436 -20.30 6.88 -16.91
N ILE A 437 -20.80 6.75 -15.67
CA ILE A 437 -20.02 6.25 -14.54
C ILE A 437 -19.49 4.85 -14.83
N MET A 438 -20.36 3.93 -15.24
CA MET A 438 -19.99 2.53 -15.49
C MET A 438 -18.96 2.42 -16.61
N ARG A 439 -19.10 3.20 -17.68
CA ARG A 439 -18.11 3.25 -18.78
C ARG A 439 -16.74 3.69 -18.27
N SER A 440 -16.67 4.79 -17.52
CA SER A 440 -15.42 5.25 -16.92
C SER A 440 -14.83 4.22 -15.95
N ALA A 441 -15.67 3.58 -15.13
CA ALA A 441 -15.22 2.56 -14.20
C ALA A 441 -14.62 1.33 -14.89
N VAL A 442 -15.20 0.89 -16.00
CA VAL A 442 -14.64 -0.22 -16.81
C VAL A 442 -13.32 0.17 -17.47
N GLU A 443 -13.22 1.41 -17.97
CA GLU A 443 -12.04 1.91 -18.68
C GLU A 443 -10.86 2.21 -17.73
N THR A 444 -11.13 2.77 -16.55
CA THR A 444 -10.10 3.35 -15.68
C THR A 444 -10.06 2.79 -14.25
N GLY A 445 -11.05 1.97 -13.84
CA GLY A 445 -11.23 1.54 -12.45
C GLY A 445 -11.85 2.62 -11.54
N THR A 446 -12.24 3.77 -12.08
CA THR A 446 -12.81 4.93 -11.36
C THR A 446 -13.97 5.56 -12.15
N PRO A 447 -14.85 6.36 -11.53
CA PRO A 447 -14.84 6.81 -10.13
C PRO A 447 -15.27 5.71 -9.14
N PHE A 448 -14.91 5.88 -7.87
CA PHE A 448 -15.53 5.12 -6.79
C PHE A 448 -16.95 5.64 -6.58
N ILE A 449 -17.88 4.75 -6.24
CA ILE A 449 -19.26 5.13 -5.91
C ILE A 449 -19.40 5.14 -4.39
N PHE A 450 -19.81 6.28 -3.85
CA PHE A 450 -20.03 6.52 -2.44
C PHE A 450 -21.53 6.73 -2.20
N PHE A 451 -22.22 5.73 -1.65
CA PHE A 451 -23.65 5.83 -1.34
C PHE A 451 -23.83 6.68 -0.08
N ARG A 452 -24.02 7.98 -0.29
CA ARG A 452 -23.97 9.00 0.73
C ARG A 452 -24.88 8.74 1.92
N ASP A 453 -26.15 8.49 1.67
CA ASP A 453 -27.15 8.33 2.73
C ASP A 453 -26.85 7.11 3.58
N THR A 454 -26.55 5.96 2.95
CA THR A 454 -26.19 4.72 3.63
C THR A 454 -24.93 4.86 4.46
N VAL A 455 -23.88 5.52 3.92
CA VAL A 455 -22.62 5.72 4.64
C VAL A 455 -22.82 6.62 5.84
N ASN A 456 -23.57 7.72 5.71
CA ASN A 456 -23.85 8.61 6.82
C ASN A 456 -24.75 7.95 7.88
N ALA A 457 -25.73 7.15 7.46
CA ALA A 457 -26.55 6.38 8.38
C ALA A 457 -25.73 5.38 9.21
N ALA A 458 -24.74 4.73 8.59
CA ALA A 458 -23.84 3.76 9.23
C ALA A 458 -22.63 4.38 9.94
N ASN A 459 -22.41 5.70 9.83
CA ASN A 459 -21.24 6.36 10.39
C ASN A 459 -21.20 6.23 11.93
N PRO A 460 -20.19 5.57 12.52
CA PRO A 460 -20.03 5.47 13.97
C PRO A 460 -19.59 6.78 14.63
N ASN A 461 -19.07 7.73 13.84
CA ASN A 461 -18.48 8.98 14.32
C ASN A 461 -19.40 10.19 14.11
N LYS A 462 -20.73 10.00 14.13
CA LYS A 462 -21.70 11.11 13.99
C LYS A 462 -21.50 12.25 14.97
N HIS A 463 -20.89 11.96 16.13
CA HIS A 463 -20.58 12.95 17.16
C HIS A 463 -19.44 13.92 16.79
N ALA A 464 -18.66 13.58 15.77
CA ALA A 464 -17.52 14.38 15.30
C ALA A 464 -17.84 15.24 14.07
N GLY A 465 -19.09 15.19 13.58
CA GLY A 465 -19.56 15.92 12.40
C GLY A 465 -19.58 15.10 11.14
#